data_26e16ed6770b96809c228f9c18fc7f59
#
_entry.id   26e16ed6770b96809c228f9c18fc7f59
#
_cell.length_a   1.000
_cell.length_b   1.000
_cell.length_c   1.000
_cell.angle_alpha   90.00
_cell.angle_beta   90.00
_cell.angle_gamma   90.00
#
_symmetry.space_group_name_H-M   'P 1'
#
loop_
_entity.id
_entity.type
_entity.pdbx_description
1 polymer ?
#
loop_
_entity_poly.entity_id
_entity_poly.type
_entity_poly.pdbx_seq_one_letter_code
_entity_poly.pdbx_strand_id
1 'polypeptide(L)'
;MAGVVPKQKVIIIMITHYISNVSGYGKKKVADGGVKIQYQADTILEISRVQPWKIEDKADSQQIGQCVSWKVVTSSAGGFTGGGAITWLRYGVGLDKKQELFSQAVDFDMIEQAGAWYTCNFALENIEEVTDIVEAN
;
A
#
# COMPACT_ATOMS: atom_id res chain seq x y z
N MET A 1 -2.62 -29.12 9.37
CA MET A 1 -2.84 -27.75 9.90
C MET A 1 -4.24 -27.20 9.57
N ALA A 2 -4.85 -27.56 8.46
CA ALA A 2 -6.15 -27.04 8.00
C ALA A 2 -7.34 -27.13 8.99
N GLY A 3 -7.33 -28.04 9.95
CA GLY A 3 -8.41 -28.18 10.93
C GLY A 3 -8.21 -27.46 12.27
N VAL A 4 -6.98 -27.04 12.60
CA VAL A 4 -6.66 -26.46 13.90
C VAL A 4 -6.75 -24.93 13.86
N VAL A 5 -6.25 -24.33 12.80
CA VAL A 5 -6.19 -22.86 12.65
C VAL A 5 -7.57 -22.19 12.74
N PRO A 6 -8.62 -22.63 12.01
CA PRO A 6 -9.94 -22.03 12.12
C PRO A 6 -10.58 -22.18 13.49
N LYS A 7 -10.38 -23.34 14.13
CA LYS A 7 -10.93 -23.63 15.46
C LYS A 7 -10.33 -22.76 16.56
N GLN A 8 -9.06 -22.43 16.43
CA GLN A 8 -8.30 -21.64 17.43
C GLN A 8 -8.33 -20.14 17.14
N LYS A 9 -8.94 -19.66 16.05
CA LYS A 9 -8.98 -18.26 15.61
C LYS A 9 -7.56 -17.64 15.54
N VAL A 10 -6.60 -18.40 15.02
CA VAL A 10 -5.21 -18.01 14.88
C VAL A 10 -4.96 -17.51 13.47
N ILE A 11 -4.19 -16.45 13.33
CA ILE A 11 -3.64 -15.97 12.06
C ILE A 11 -2.18 -16.37 12.00
N ILE A 12 -1.79 -17.06 10.92
CA ILE A 12 -0.40 -17.42 10.66
C ILE A 12 0.12 -16.54 9.52
N ILE A 13 1.12 -15.70 9.79
CA ILE A 13 1.78 -14.87 8.78
C ILE A 13 3.13 -15.50 8.48
N MET A 14 3.36 -15.83 7.21
CA MET A 14 4.60 -16.39 6.73
C MET A 14 5.26 -15.42 5.76
N ILE A 15 6.51 -15.06 6.02
CA ILE A 15 7.31 -14.18 5.17
C ILE A 15 8.30 -15.05 4.41
N THR A 16 8.32 -14.90 3.09
CA THR A 16 9.28 -15.58 2.21
C THR A 16 9.85 -14.58 1.22
N HIS A 17 10.95 -14.95 0.57
CA HIS A 17 11.57 -14.14 -0.47
C HIS A 17 11.59 -14.90 -1.80
N TYR A 18 11.80 -14.17 -2.89
CA TYR A 18 11.97 -14.76 -4.19
C TYR A 18 13.43 -15.12 -4.43
N ILE A 19 13.65 -16.33 -4.92
CA ILE A 19 14.94 -16.81 -5.38
C ILE A 19 14.93 -16.93 -6.91
N SER A 20 16.12 -16.86 -7.52
CA SER A 20 16.27 -17.09 -8.94
C SER A 20 15.95 -18.54 -9.30
N ASN A 21 15.15 -18.74 -10.32
CA ASN A 21 14.87 -20.09 -10.82
C ASN A 21 16.06 -20.61 -11.62
N VAL A 22 16.80 -21.55 -11.05
CA VAL A 22 18.01 -22.14 -11.63
C VAL A 22 17.67 -23.21 -12.68
N SER A 23 16.42 -23.71 -12.70
CA SER A 23 16.01 -24.79 -13.61
C SER A 23 15.80 -24.36 -15.06
N GLY A 24 15.83 -23.06 -15.35
CA GLY A 24 15.69 -22.51 -16.70
C GLY A 24 14.29 -22.59 -17.31
N TYR A 25 13.38 -23.32 -16.68
CA TYR A 25 11.98 -23.48 -17.14
C TYR A 25 11.02 -22.71 -16.25
N GLY A 26 10.03 -22.02 -16.84
CA GLY A 26 8.97 -21.31 -16.13
C GLY A 26 9.33 -19.88 -15.73
N LYS A 27 8.81 -19.43 -14.57
CA LYS A 27 9.05 -18.06 -14.06
C LYS A 27 10.52 -17.88 -13.65
N LYS A 28 11.11 -16.72 -13.99
CA LYS A 28 12.50 -16.37 -13.62
C LYS A 28 12.74 -16.34 -12.10
N LYS A 29 11.71 -16.07 -11.33
CA LYS A 29 11.74 -16.03 -9.84
C LYS A 29 10.71 -16.97 -9.28
N VAL A 30 11.07 -17.72 -8.26
CA VAL A 30 10.19 -18.62 -7.50
C VAL A 30 10.28 -18.27 -6.01
N ALA A 31 9.15 -18.39 -5.31
CA ALA A 31 9.16 -18.16 -3.87
C ALA A 31 9.96 -19.27 -3.16
N ASP A 32 10.85 -18.87 -2.27
CA ASP A 32 11.53 -19.77 -1.38
C ASP A 32 10.54 -20.43 -0.42
N GLY A 33 10.68 -21.73 -0.17
CA GLY A 33 9.73 -22.51 0.64
C GLY A 33 8.82 -23.45 -0.16
N GLY A 34 8.89 -23.37 -1.49
CA GLY A 34 8.24 -24.32 -2.38
C GLY A 34 6.75 -24.11 -2.59
N VAL A 35 6.23 -24.80 -3.60
CA VAL A 35 4.86 -24.66 -4.11
C VAL A 35 3.81 -25.11 -3.07
N LYS A 36 4.14 -26.06 -2.20
CA LYS A 36 3.20 -26.60 -1.20
C LYS A 36 2.73 -25.55 -0.19
N ILE A 37 3.58 -24.60 0.19
CA ILE A 37 3.21 -23.53 1.12
C ILE A 37 2.23 -22.58 0.46
N GLN A 38 2.45 -22.26 -0.82
CA GLN A 38 1.56 -21.38 -1.59
C GLN A 38 0.14 -21.94 -1.72
N TYR A 39 -0.01 -23.27 -1.86
CA TYR A 39 -1.33 -23.91 -1.92
C TYR A 39 -2.07 -23.94 -0.59
N GLN A 40 -1.39 -23.75 0.52
CA GLN A 40 -2.01 -23.75 1.86
C GLN A 40 -2.34 -22.36 2.38
N ALA A 41 -1.85 -21.31 1.70
CA ALA A 41 -2.11 -19.94 2.10
C ALA A 41 -3.47 -19.47 1.60
N ASP A 42 -4.29 -18.93 2.50
CA ASP A 42 -5.58 -18.32 2.15
C ASP A 42 -5.41 -17.03 1.37
N THR A 43 -4.38 -16.26 1.71
CA THR A 43 -4.05 -15.01 1.02
C THR A 43 -2.55 -14.92 0.80
N ILE A 44 -2.15 -14.57 -0.42
CA ILE A 44 -0.77 -14.33 -0.80
C ILE A 44 -0.65 -12.88 -1.26
N LEU A 45 0.17 -12.11 -0.54
CA LEU A 45 0.56 -10.76 -0.90
C LEU A 45 2.00 -10.74 -1.40
N GLU A 46 2.22 -10.05 -2.49
CA GLU A 46 3.55 -9.85 -3.08
C GLU A 46 3.92 -8.38 -2.99
N ILE A 47 5.15 -8.11 -2.56
CA ILE A 47 5.75 -6.79 -2.72
C ILE A 47 6.24 -6.69 -4.15
N SER A 48 5.52 -5.93 -4.98
CA SER A 48 5.81 -5.80 -6.41
C SER A 48 6.88 -4.75 -6.70
N ARG A 49 6.93 -3.70 -5.88
CA ARG A 49 7.89 -2.59 -6.03
C ARG A 49 8.18 -1.93 -4.70
N VAL A 50 9.43 -1.53 -4.52
CA VAL A 50 9.88 -0.69 -3.41
C VAL A 50 10.61 0.51 -4.00
N GLN A 51 10.22 1.72 -3.58
CA GLN A 51 10.85 2.97 -4.00
C GLN A 51 11.34 3.75 -2.78
N PRO A 52 12.49 4.43 -2.87
CA PRO A 52 12.93 5.31 -1.79
C PRO A 52 11.96 6.49 -1.66
N TRP A 53 11.58 6.80 -0.44
CA TRP A 53 10.83 8.00 -0.10
C TRP A 53 11.79 9.04 0.49
N LYS A 54 11.95 10.15 -0.21
CA LYS A 54 12.88 11.22 0.13
C LYS A 54 12.12 12.49 0.55
N ILE A 55 12.78 13.39 1.25
CA ILE A 55 12.21 14.70 1.63
C ILE A 55 11.96 15.55 0.38
N GLU A 56 12.91 15.56 -0.56
CA GLU A 56 12.81 16.25 -1.84
C GLU A 56 13.12 15.28 -2.97
N ASP A 57 12.58 15.54 -4.15
CA ASP A 57 12.84 14.73 -5.35
C ASP A 57 14.19 15.07 -6.00
N LYS A 58 15.25 15.08 -5.19
CA LYS A 58 16.65 15.28 -5.61
C LYS A 58 17.48 14.04 -5.31
N ALA A 59 18.51 13.81 -6.10
CA ALA A 59 19.39 12.64 -5.95
C ALA A 59 20.02 12.57 -4.55
N ASP A 60 20.48 13.70 -4.03
CA ASP A 60 21.20 13.82 -2.75
C ASP A 60 20.25 14.05 -1.54
N SER A 61 18.95 14.09 -1.76
CA SER A 61 17.98 14.29 -0.68
C SER A 61 17.93 13.09 0.26
N GLN A 62 17.83 13.39 1.56
CA GLN A 62 17.76 12.36 2.59
C GLN A 62 16.54 11.45 2.39
N GLN A 63 16.78 10.16 2.40
CA GLN A 63 15.73 9.16 2.38
C GLN A 63 15.12 9.02 3.79
N ILE A 64 13.83 9.26 3.90
CA ILE A 64 13.07 9.21 5.16
C ILE A 64 12.23 7.95 5.30
N GLY A 65 12.09 7.20 4.22
CA GLY A 65 11.26 6.00 4.22
C GLY A 65 11.28 5.27 2.88
N GLN A 66 10.25 4.47 2.68
CA GLN A 66 10.02 3.70 1.46
C GLN A 66 8.55 3.73 1.07
N CYS A 67 8.29 3.85 -0.21
CA CYS A 67 6.98 3.61 -0.81
C CYS A 67 6.94 2.16 -1.30
N VAL A 68 6.00 1.37 -0.81
CA VAL A 68 5.90 -0.06 -1.07
C VAL A 68 4.61 -0.36 -1.82
N SER A 69 4.75 -0.94 -3.00
CA SER A 69 3.61 -1.40 -3.79
C SER A 69 3.34 -2.88 -3.52
N TRP A 70 2.11 -3.18 -3.12
CA TRP A 70 1.62 -4.52 -2.84
C TRP A 70 0.75 -5.02 -3.98
N LYS A 71 0.73 -6.33 -4.16
CA LYS A 71 -0.15 -7.02 -5.09
C LYS A 71 -0.77 -8.22 -4.43
N VAL A 72 -2.08 -8.38 -4.56
CA VAL A 72 -2.80 -9.58 -4.17
C VAL A 72 -2.60 -10.63 -5.26
N VAL A 73 -1.81 -11.66 -4.98
CA VAL A 73 -1.55 -12.77 -5.91
C VAL A 73 -2.69 -13.78 -5.86
N THR A 74 -3.14 -14.10 -4.66
CA THR A 74 -4.24 -15.04 -4.42
C THR A 74 -4.98 -14.62 -3.16
N SER A 75 -6.30 -14.75 -3.16
CA SER A 75 -7.12 -14.57 -1.98
C SER A 75 -8.33 -15.51 -2.03
N SER A 76 -8.50 -16.34 -1.00
CA SER A 76 -9.69 -17.17 -0.79
C SER A 76 -10.73 -16.47 0.10
N ALA A 77 -10.34 -15.36 0.74
CA ALA A 77 -11.21 -14.58 1.63
C ALA A 77 -12.07 -13.53 0.89
N GLY A 78 -12.28 -13.68 -0.42
CA GLY A 78 -13.07 -12.77 -1.23
C GLY A 78 -12.33 -11.50 -1.69
N GLY A 79 -11.03 -11.39 -1.44
CA GLY A 79 -10.21 -10.30 -1.93
C GLY A 79 -10.02 -10.36 -3.45
N PHE A 80 -9.94 -9.18 -4.08
CA PHE A 80 -9.75 -9.07 -5.52
C PHE A 80 -8.34 -9.51 -5.92
N THR A 81 -8.23 -10.67 -6.58
CA THR A 81 -6.95 -11.16 -7.13
C THR A 81 -6.44 -10.23 -8.23
N GLY A 82 -5.19 -9.83 -8.13
CA GLY A 82 -4.57 -8.85 -9.03
C GLY A 82 -4.70 -7.40 -8.57
N GLY A 83 -5.53 -7.14 -7.55
CA GLY A 83 -5.60 -5.84 -6.90
C GLY A 83 -4.29 -5.48 -6.22
N GLY A 84 -4.02 -4.20 -6.08
CA GLY A 84 -2.82 -3.68 -5.44
C GLY A 84 -3.13 -2.53 -4.50
N ALA A 85 -2.17 -2.22 -3.65
CA ALA A 85 -2.18 -1.08 -2.76
C ALA A 85 -0.77 -0.50 -2.65
N ILE A 86 -0.69 0.76 -2.29
CA ILE A 86 0.57 1.45 -2.00
C ILE A 86 0.57 1.82 -0.54
N THR A 87 1.67 1.55 0.15
CA THR A 87 1.88 1.95 1.54
C THR A 87 3.16 2.76 1.70
N TRP A 88 3.13 3.69 2.63
CA TRP A 88 4.26 4.54 2.95
C TRP A 88 4.87 4.12 4.29
N LEU A 89 6.10 3.63 4.25
CA LEU A 89 6.86 3.21 5.42
C LEU A 89 7.87 4.30 5.78
N ARG A 90 7.68 4.95 6.93
CA ARG A 90 8.63 5.94 7.46
C ARG A 90 9.61 5.25 8.40
N TYR A 91 10.90 5.50 8.24
CA TYR A 91 11.92 4.93 9.11
C TYR A 91 11.73 5.36 10.57
N GLY A 92 11.82 4.41 11.49
CA GLY A 92 11.61 4.62 12.92
C GLY A 92 10.16 4.78 13.38
N VAL A 93 9.19 4.87 12.44
CA VAL A 93 7.76 5.05 12.75
C VAL A 93 6.92 3.86 12.28
N GLY A 94 7.25 3.27 11.14
CA GLY A 94 6.44 2.24 10.47
C GLY A 94 5.51 2.83 9.43
N LEU A 95 4.26 2.37 9.36
CA LEU A 95 3.26 2.86 8.42
C LEU A 95 2.91 4.32 8.69
N ASP A 96 3.10 5.19 7.70
CA ASP A 96 2.71 6.60 7.79
C ASP A 96 1.25 6.79 7.33
N LYS A 97 0.35 6.69 8.30
CA LYS A 97 -1.10 6.83 8.07
C LYS A 97 -1.49 8.19 7.49
N LYS A 98 -0.75 9.25 7.81
CA LYS A 98 -1.05 10.60 7.30
C LYS A 98 -0.74 10.67 5.81
N GLN A 99 0.39 10.12 5.40
CA GLN A 99 0.76 10.06 3.99
C GLN A 99 -0.17 9.16 3.19
N GLU A 100 -0.61 8.03 3.75
CA GLU A 100 -1.59 7.15 3.11
C GLU A 100 -2.93 7.84 2.92
N LEU A 101 -3.44 8.51 3.96
CA LEU A 101 -4.70 9.25 3.90
C LEU A 101 -4.63 10.38 2.86
N PHE A 102 -3.51 11.11 2.84
CA PHE A 102 -3.28 12.16 1.85
C PHE A 102 -3.27 11.60 0.42
N SER A 103 -2.54 10.51 0.18
CA SER A 103 -2.51 9.86 -1.14
C SER A 103 -3.90 9.40 -1.58
N GLN A 104 -4.66 8.80 -0.67
CA GLN A 104 -6.04 8.39 -0.96
C GLN A 104 -6.96 9.59 -1.25
N ALA A 105 -6.81 10.69 -0.53
CA ALA A 105 -7.59 11.90 -0.78
C ALA A 105 -7.31 12.49 -2.17
N VAL A 106 -6.08 12.40 -2.65
CA VAL A 106 -5.73 12.77 -4.03
C VAL A 106 -6.32 11.77 -5.03
N ASP A 107 -6.23 10.47 -4.78
CA ASP A 107 -6.77 9.42 -5.65
C ASP A 107 -8.31 9.48 -5.78
N PHE A 108 -8.99 10.00 -4.78
CA PHE A 108 -10.45 10.22 -4.77
C PHE A 108 -10.88 11.64 -5.18
N ASP A 109 -9.97 12.43 -5.76
CA ASP A 109 -10.24 13.81 -6.21
C ASP A 109 -10.75 14.76 -5.10
N MET A 110 -10.54 14.39 -3.83
CA MET A 110 -10.82 15.25 -2.67
C MET A 110 -9.77 16.36 -2.54
N ILE A 111 -8.57 16.09 -3.01
CA ILE A 111 -7.46 17.03 -3.09
C ILE A 111 -6.93 17.04 -4.52
N GLU A 112 -6.94 18.20 -5.15
CA GLU A 112 -6.29 18.44 -6.43
C GLU A 112 -4.85 18.91 -6.24
N GLN A 113 -3.94 18.35 -7.04
CA GLN A 113 -2.56 18.79 -7.09
C GLN A 113 -2.26 19.51 -8.40
N ALA A 114 -1.82 20.76 -8.30
CA ALA A 114 -1.36 21.56 -9.43
C ALA A 114 0.10 21.97 -9.19
N GLY A 115 1.04 21.12 -9.64
CA GLY A 115 2.47 21.32 -9.38
C GLY A 115 2.81 21.20 -7.89
N ALA A 116 3.24 22.30 -7.25
CA ALA A 116 3.55 22.35 -5.83
C ALA A 116 2.34 22.76 -4.96
N TRP A 117 1.21 23.07 -5.56
CA TRP A 117 0.02 23.57 -4.88
C TRP A 117 -1.02 22.46 -4.72
N TYR A 118 -1.74 22.50 -3.61
CA TYR A 118 -2.82 21.57 -3.30
C TYR A 118 -4.09 22.35 -2.96
N THR A 119 -5.20 21.95 -3.56
CA THR A 119 -6.52 22.51 -3.31
C THR A 119 -7.41 21.45 -2.70
N CYS A 120 -8.07 21.78 -1.59
CA CYS A 120 -9.00 20.86 -0.93
C CYS A 120 -10.41 21.14 -1.45
N ASN A 121 -10.95 20.32 -2.36
CA ASN A 121 -12.25 20.54 -3.00
C ASN A 121 -13.39 20.48 -1.98
N PHE A 122 -13.30 19.63 -0.97
CA PHE A 122 -14.31 19.52 0.10
C PHE A 122 -14.35 20.74 1.05
N ALA A 123 -13.32 21.57 1.06
CA ALA A 123 -13.26 22.76 1.91
C ALA A 123 -13.86 24.00 1.22
N LEU A 124 -13.93 24.01 -0.12
CA LEU A 124 -14.44 25.15 -0.88
C LEU A 124 -15.95 25.33 -0.67
N GLU A 125 -16.73 24.25 -0.61
CA GLU A 125 -18.18 24.32 -0.35
C GLU A 125 -18.51 24.93 1.02
N ASN A 126 -17.64 24.74 2.01
CA ASN A 126 -17.85 25.29 3.36
C ASN A 126 -17.36 26.75 3.50
N ILE A 127 -16.47 27.20 2.62
CA ILE A 127 -15.95 28.59 2.67
C ILE A 127 -16.98 29.58 2.14
N GLU A 128 -17.76 29.22 1.13
CA GLU A 128 -18.86 30.07 0.62
C GLU A 128 -19.95 30.28 1.68
N GLU A 129 -20.36 29.22 2.42
CA GLU A 129 -21.31 29.36 3.53
C GLU A 129 -20.78 30.24 4.68
N VAL A 130 -19.48 30.20 4.98
CA VAL A 130 -18.88 31.04 6.03
C VAL A 130 -18.76 32.48 5.60
N THR A 131 -18.51 32.77 4.31
CA THR A 131 -18.42 34.13 3.78
C THR A 131 -19.78 34.80 3.82
N ASP A 132 -20.85 34.09 3.46
CA ASP A 132 -22.23 34.59 3.51
C ASP A 132 -22.70 34.94 4.95
N ILE A 133 -22.18 34.20 5.96
CA ILE A 133 -22.48 34.48 7.38
C ILE A 133 -21.73 35.71 7.88
N VAL A 134 -20.52 35.96 7.39
CA VAL A 134 -19.68 37.10 7.79
C VAL A 134 -20.17 38.41 7.13
N GLU A 135 -20.69 38.35 5.91
CA GLU A 135 -21.28 39.55 5.23
C GLU A 135 -22.69 39.90 5.73
N ALA A 136 -23.38 38.98 6.40
CA ALA A 136 -24.72 39.17 6.94
C ALA A 136 -24.76 39.76 8.37
N ASN A 137 -23.61 40.01 9.04
CA ASN A 137 -23.47 40.65 10.33
C ASN A 137 -22.68 41.96 10.23
#